data_ffa9aacbe9926426d3b974f593e1a3a6
#
_entry.id   ffa9aacbe9926426d3b974f593e1a3a6
#
_cell.length_a   1.000
_cell.length_b   1.000
_cell.length_c   1.000
_cell.angle_alpha   90.00
_cell.angle_beta   90.00
_cell.angle_gamma   90.00
#
_symmetry.space_group_name_H-M   'P 1'
#
loop_
_entity.id
_entity.type
_entity.pdbx_description
1 polymer ?
#
loop_
_entity_poly.entity_id
_entity_poly.type
_entity_poly.pdbx_seq_one_letter_code
_entity_poly.pdbx_strand_id
1 'polypeptide(L)'
;APLPEGFGATYLEYRDWLEAELEQIDGPIDLVGHDWGGGHVVNIVMHRPELVRSWASDVVGLFDPDYVWHDMAQVWQTPGAGEEMLQNMMGGGVEARTELMVSLGIPADIGAAIAEHQNDDMVTAILALYRSAAQPAMAEAGRDLERAQARPGLALLATDDPYIGASDTRHRAADRAGARTAVLEGLGHWWMVEDPQRGAAALTEFWDSL
;
A
#
# COMPACT_ATOMS: atom_id res chain seq x y z
N ALA A 1 8.38 -5.34 -14.95
CA ALA A 1 8.83 -6.74 -15.11
C ALA A 1 7.60 -7.63 -15.33
N PRO A 2 7.71 -8.73 -16.07
CA PRO A 2 6.61 -9.69 -16.20
C PRO A 2 6.32 -10.37 -14.86
N LEU A 3 5.09 -10.84 -14.66
CA LEU A 3 4.75 -11.65 -13.49
C LEU A 3 5.57 -12.95 -13.52
N PRO A 4 6.13 -13.40 -12.39
CA PRO A 4 6.80 -14.68 -12.31
C PRO A 4 5.85 -15.84 -12.67
N GLU A 5 6.38 -16.90 -13.27
CA GLU A 5 5.57 -18.08 -13.60
C GLU A 5 4.96 -18.69 -12.32
N GLY A 6 3.66 -18.92 -12.34
CA GLY A 6 2.90 -19.47 -11.21
C GLY A 6 2.57 -18.47 -10.10
N PHE A 7 2.96 -17.19 -10.23
CA PHE A 7 2.62 -16.16 -9.26
C PHE A 7 1.22 -15.60 -9.55
N GLY A 8 0.28 -15.83 -8.64
CA GLY A 8 -1.12 -15.44 -8.81
C GLY A 8 -1.43 -13.99 -8.44
N ALA A 9 -0.44 -13.24 -7.95
CA ALA A 9 -0.55 -11.83 -7.54
C ALA A 9 -1.66 -11.55 -6.50
N THR A 10 -1.99 -12.52 -5.66
CA THR A 10 -2.88 -12.34 -4.52
C THR A 10 -2.17 -11.64 -3.36
N TYR A 11 -2.92 -11.04 -2.44
CA TYR A 11 -2.31 -10.34 -1.31
C TYR A 11 -1.47 -11.28 -0.40
N LEU A 12 -1.81 -12.58 -0.33
CA LEU A 12 -1.03 -13.57 0.39
C LEU A 12 0.24 -13.98 -0.37
N GLU A 13 0.16 -14.12 -1.68
CA GLU A 13 1.36 -14.44 -2.49
C GLU A 13 2.36 -13.29 -2.51
N TYR A 14 1.90 -12.05 -2.49
CA TYR A 14 2.79 -10.88 -2.29
C TYR A 14 3.45 -10.90 -0.91
N ARG A 15 2.73 -11.30 0.15
CA ARG A 15 3.33 -11.49 1.47
C ARG A 15 4.41 -12.56 1.44
N ASP A 16 4.09 -13.73 0.88
CA ASP A 16 5.01 -14.87 0.85
C ASP A 16 6.26 -14.58 -0.01
N TRP A 17 6.07 -13.84 -1.10
CA TRP A 17 7.18 -13.34 -1.92
C TRP A 17 8.05 -12.33 -1.13
N LEU A 18 7.44 -11.35 -0.48
CA LEU A 18 8.19 -10.36 0.31
C LEU A 18 8.93 -11.01 1.48
N GLU A 19 8.32 -12.01 2.13
CA GLU A 19 8.99 -12.80 3.17
C GLU A 19 10.26 -13.44 2.63
N ALA A 20 10.18 -14.11 1.49
CA ALA A 20 11.33 -14.77 0.86
C ALA A 20 12.44 -13.77 0.44
N GLU A 21 12.08 -12.56 0.01
CA GLU A 21 13.06 -11.51 -0.30
C GLU A 21 13.75 -10.98 0.98
N LEU A 22 12.98 -10.76 2.05
CA LEU A 22 13.53 -10.26 3.32
C LEU A 22 14.46 -11.28 3.98
N GLU A 23 14.20 -12.58 3.86
CA GLU A 23 15.07 -13.64 4.37
C GLU A 23 16.46 -13.68 3.69
N GLN A 24 16.61 -13.03 2.53
CA GLN A 24 17.90 -12.95 1.82
C GLN A 24 18.74 -11.74 2.23
N ILE A 25 18.20 -10.84 3.04
CA ILE A 25 18.87 -9.61 3.45
C ILE A 25 19.55 -9.83 4.80
N ASP A 26 20.87 -9.69 4.83
CA ASP A 26 21.64 -9.74 6.08
C ASP A 26 21.55 -8.40 6.83
N GLY A 27 21.26 -8.46 8.13
CA GLY A 27 21.27 -7.32 9.04
C GLY A 27 19.89 -6.74 9.37
N PRO A 28 19.84 -5.63 10.12
CA PRO A 28 18.60 -5.02 10.54
C PRO A 28 17.90 -4.32 9.37
N ILE A 29 16.61 -4.58 9.19
CA ILE A 29 15.77 -4.00 8.13
C ILE A 29 14.79 -3.01 8.73
N ASP A 30 14.76 -1.79 8.23
CA ASP A 30 13.67 -0.84 8.42
C ASP A 30 12.81 -0.86 7.18
N LEU A 31 11.61 -1.42 7.30
CA LEU A 31 10.74 -1.67 6.15
C LEU A 31 9.69 -0.56 6.02
N VAL A 32 9.68 0.12 4.89
CA VAL A 32 8.73 1.20 4.59
C VAL A 32 7.89 0.82 3.39
N GLY A 33 6.59 1.00 3.48
CA GLY A 33 5.68 0.77 2.37
C GLY A 33 4.65 1.87 2.21
N HIS A 34 4.29 2.12 0.95
CA HIS A 34 3.24 3.01 0.52
C HIS A 34 2.15 2.22 -0.19
N ASP A 35 0.89 2.61 -0.01
CA ASP A 35 -0.28 1.96 -0.63
C ASP A 35 -0.24 0.43 -0.40
N TRP A 36 -0.39 -0.38 -1.42
CA TRP A 36 -0.27 -1.84 -1.29
C TRP A 36 1.08 -2.28 -0.72
N GLY A 37 2.17 -1.56 -1.02
CA GLY A 37 3.45 -1.80 -0.35
C GLY A 37 3.34 -1.64 1.16
N GLY A 38 2.62 -0.64 1.64
CA GLY A 38 2.30 -0.44 3.07
C GLY A 38 1.43 -1.57 3.64
N GLY A 39 0.45 -2.06 2.87
CA GLY A 39 -0.35 -3.24 3.24
C GLY A 39 0.50 -4.50 3.38
N HIS A 40 1.44 -4.72 2.46
CA HIS A 40 2.36 -5.86 2.55
C HIS A 40 3.33 -5.75 3.74
N VAL A 41 3.82 -4.54 4.05
CA VAL A 41 4.63 -4.28 5.25
C VAL A 41 3.89 -4.70 6.51
N VAL A 42 2.66 -4.24 6.71
CA VAL A 42 1.85 -4.59 7.89
C VAL A 42 1.60 -6.10 7.94
N ASN A 43 1.30 -6.72 6.80
CA ASN A 43 1.06 -8.16 6.72
C ASN A 43 2.32 -8.97 7.12
N ILE A 44 3.51 -8.57 6.66
CA ILE A 44 4.78 -9.17 7.08
C ILE A 44 5.00 -9.02 8.58
N VAL A 45 4.82 -7.83 9.12
CA VAL A 45 5.06 -7.59 10.56
C VAL A 45 4.10 -8.37 11.45
N MET A 46 2.86 -8.56 11.04
CA MET A 46 1.93 -9.45 11.75
C MET A 46 2.37 -10.92 11.70
N HIS A 47 2.97 -11.34 10.60
CA HIS A 47 3.29 -12.75 10.35
C HIS A 47 4.71 -13.13 10.81
N ARG A 48 5.72 -12.33 10.45
CA ARG A 48 7.15 -12.55 10.66
C ARG A 48 7.84 -11.29 11.21
N PRO A 49 7.45 -10.82 12.41
CA PRO A 49 8.01 -9.58 12.97
C PRO A 49 9.54 -9.62 13.14
N GLU A 50 10.11 -10.81 13.31
CA GLU A 50 11.56 -10.98 13.49
C GLU A 50 12.40 -10.60 12.27
N LEU A 51 11.79 -10.53 11.07
CA LEU A 51 12.49 -10.14 9.84
C LEU A 51 12.81 -8.65 9.75
N VAL A 52 12.17 -7.82 10.58
CA VAL A 52 12.36 -6.37 10.54
C VAL A 52 12.80 -5.81 11.89
N ARG A 53 13.56 -4.72 11.87
CA ARG A 53 13.91 -3.92 13.04
C ARG A 53 12.78 -2.95 13.39
N SER A 54 12.26 -2.26 12.38
CA SER A 54 11.10 -1.34 12.47
C SER A 54 10.32 -1.33 11.17
N TRP A 55 9.13 -0.75 11.20
CA TRP A 55 8.26 -0.66 10.03
C TRP A 55 7.53 0.69 9.94
N ALA A 56 7.20 1.10 8.72
CA ALA A 56 6.34 2.25 8.47
C ALA A 56 5.34 1.95 7.33
N SER A 57 4.11 2.39 7.50
CA SER A 57 3.03 2.21 6.52
C SER A 57 2.05 3.38 6.57
N ASP A 58 1.52 3.76 5.43
CA ASP A 58 0.44 4.77 5.34
C ASP A 58 -0.96 4.18 5.22
N VAL A 59 -1.08 2.85 5.15
CA VAL A 59 -2.36 2.15 4.93
C VAL A 59 -2.73 1.16 6.05
N VAL A 60 -2.27 1.37 7.27
CA VAL A 60 -2.59 0.48 8.42
C VAL A 60 -4.11 0.31 8.58
N GLY A 61 -4.91 1.33 8.25
CA GLY A 61 -6.37 1.32 8.28
C GLY A 61 -7.02 0.23 7.41
N LEU A 62 -6.33 -0.29 6.41
CA LEU A 62 -6.80 -1.39 5.56
C LEU A 62 -7.17 -2.66 6.36
N PHE A 63 -6.54 -2.86 7.51
CA PHE A 63 -6.75 -4.00 8.41
C PHE A 63 -7.81 -3.77 9.50
N ASP A 64 -8.48 -2.60 9.47
CA ASP A 64 -9.60 -2.35 10.36
C ASP A 64 -10.86 -3.08 9.85
N PRO A 65 -11.65 -3.73 10.74
CA PRO A 65 -12.85 -4.46 10.31
C PRO A 65 -13.93 -3.57 9.67
N ASP A 66 -13.92 -2.27 9.96
CA ASP A 66 -14.87 -1.31 9.39
C ASP A 66 -14.31 -0.61 8.13
N TYR A 67 -13.14 -1.04 7.62
CA TYR A 67 -12.58 -0.47 6.40
C TYR A 67 -13.49 -0.72 5.20
N VAL A 68 -13.80 0.34 4.49
CA VAL A 68 -14.59 0.31 3.25
C VAL A 68 -13.68 0.68 2.08
N TRP A 69 -13.61 -0.20 1.10
CA TRP A 69 -12.87 0.05 -0.13
C TRP A 69 -13.41 1.29 -0.87
N HIS A 70 -12.54 2.12 -1.40
CA HIS A 70 -12.90 3.24 -2.26
C HIS A 70 -13.58 2.78 -3.55
N ASP A 71 -14.35 3.65 -4.22
CA ASP A 71 -15.20 3.29 -5.35
C ASP A 71 -14.46 2.58 -6.48
N MET A 72 -13.27 3.06 -6.83
CA MET A 72 -12.44 2.45 -7.88
C MET A 72 -12.03 1.02 -7.53
N ALA A 73 -11.64 0.76 -6.28
CA ALA A 73 -11.32 -0.59 -5.81
C ALA A 73 -12.53 -1.52 -5.89
N GLN A 74 -13.73 -1.05 -5.53
CA GLN A 74 -14.96 -1.83 -5.63
C GLN A 74 -15.27 -2.23 -7.08
N VAL A 75 -14.98 -1.34 -8.06
CA VAL A 75 -15.09 -1.67 -9.48
C VAL A 75 -14.09 -2.75 -9.87
N TRP A 76 -12.82 -2.63 -9.45
CA TRP A 76 -11.78 -3.65 -9.74
C TRP A 76 -12.09 -5.02 -9.12
N GLN A 77 -12.76 -5.04 -7.98
CA GLN A 77 -13.23 -6.28 -7.34
C GLN A 77 -14.39 -6.93 -8.10
N THR A 78 -15.12 -6.17 -8.92
CA THR A 78 -16.28 -6.65 -9.66
C THR A 78 -15.86 -7.27 -10.99
N PRO A 79 -16.12 -8.60 -11.22
CA PRO A 79 -15.80 -9.25 -12.50
C PRO A 79 -16.49 -8.58 -13.69
N GLY A 80 -15.76 -8.41 -14.77
CA GLY A 80 -16.21 -7.73 -15.99
C GLY A 80 -16.00 -6.20 -15.89
N ALA A 81 -16.53 -5.55 -14.87
CA ALA A 81 -16.38 -4.10 -14.70
C ALA A 81 -14.91 -3.70 -14.41
N GLY A 82 -14.21 -4.49 -13.60
CA GLY A 82 -12.79 -4.27 -13.32
C GLY A 82 -11.92 -4.38 -14.57
N GLU A 83 -12.14 -5.40 -15.39
CA GLU A 83 -11.45 -5.58 -16.65
C GLU A 83 -11.70 -4.41 -17.60
N GLU A 84 -12.96 -4.00 -17.77
CA GLU A 84 -13.34 -2.90 -18.64
C GLU A 84 -12.70 -1.57 -18.17
N MET A 85 -12.76 -1.27 -16.88
CA MET A 85 -12.14 -0.06 -16.32
C MET A 85 -10.63 -0.05 -16.56
N LEU A 86 -9.92 -1.13 -16.25
CA LEU A 86 -8.47 -1.19 -16.43
C LEU A 86 -8.06 -1.17 -17.90
N GLN A 87 -8.82 -1.80 -18.80
CA GLN A 87 -8.60 -1.70 -20.23
C GLN A 87 -8.72 -0.25 -20.72
N ASN A 88 -9.70 0.49 -20.21
CA ASN A 88 -9.86 1.91 -20.54
C ASN A 88 -8.71 2.76 -19.97
N MET A 89 -8.27 2.51 -18.75
CA MET A 89 -7.16 3.24 -18.10
C MET A 89 -5.81 2.95 -18.78
N MET A 90 -5.58 1.72 -19.19
CA MET A 90 -4.31 1.26 -19.77
C MET A 90 -4.29 1.29 -21.31
N GLY A 91 -5.46 1.38 -21.94
CA GLY A 91 -5.63 1.21 -23.40
C GLY A 91 -5.15 2.38 -24.25
N GLY A 92 -4.90 3.55 -23.67
CA GLY A 92 -4.30 4.69 -24.36
C GLY A 92 -2.81 4.52 -24.60
N GLY A 93 -2.22 5.34 -25.46
CA GLY A 93 -0.76 5.45 -25.56
C GLY A 93 -0.14 6.00 -24.27
N VAL A 94 1.20 6.02 -24.18
CA VAL A 94 1.93 6.54 -23.02
C VAL A 94 1.47 7.95 -22.64
N GLU A 95 1.17 8.80 -23.60
CA GLU A 95 0.70 10.17 -23.38
C GLU A 95 -0.63 10.20 -22.61
N ALA A 96 -1.63 9.43 -23.05
CA ALA A 96 -2.93 9.38 -22.36
C ALA A 96 -2.83 8.79 -20.95
N ARG A 97 -1.97 7.79 -20.76
CA ARG A 97 -1.70 7.22 -19.42
C ARG A 97 -0.96 8.23 -18.53
N THR A 98 -0.04 9.01 -19.08
CA THR A 98 0.63 10.11 -18.37
C THR A 98 -0.39 11.17 -17.92
N GLU A 99 -1.29 11.59 -18.78
CA GLU A 99 -2.36 12.52 -18.45
C GLU A 99 -3.25 11.99 -17.33
N LEU A 100 -3.57 10.70 -17.34
CA LEU A 100 -4.30 10.05 -16.26
C LEU A 100 -3.52 10.11 -14.94
N MET A 101 -2.22 9.78 -14.92
CA MET A 101 -1.39 9.86 -13.72
C MET A 101 -1.34 11.31 -13.17
N VAL A 102 -1.20 12.29 -14.05
CA VAL A 102 -1.24 13.71 -13.66
C VAL A 102 -2.60 14.10 -13.05
N SER A 103 -3.70 13.60 -13.61
CA SER A 103 -5.04 13.83 -13.06
C SER A 103 -5.26 13.22 -11.67
N LEU A 104 -4.47 12.21 -11.32
CA LEU A 104 -4.43 11.58 -10.00
C LEU A 104 -3.45 12.26 -9.02
N GLY A 105 -2.86 13.40 -9.42
CA GLY A 105 -1.96 14.19 -8.56
C GLY A 105 -0.47 13.84 -8.68
N ILE A 106 -0.08 12.96 -9.60
CA ILE A 106 1.33 12.58 -9.80
C ILE A 106 2.02 13.64 -10.69
N PRO A 107 3.22 14.13 -10.34
CA PRO A 107 4.01 15.02 -11.21
C PRO A 107 4.23 14.43 -12.60
N ALA A 108 4.21 15.28 -13.64
CA ALA A 108 4.17 14.83 -15.05
C ALA A 108 5.38 13.97 -15.46
N ASP A 109 6.56 14.27 -14.95
CA ASP A 109 7.79 13.50 -15.21
C ASP A 109 7.75 12.10 -14.60
N ILE A 110 7.23 12.00 -13.37
CA ILE A 110 7.01 10.72 -12.67
C ILE A 110 5.88 9.95 -13.36
N GLY A 111 4.77 10.63 -13.69
CA GLY A 111 3.64 10.03 -14.40
C GLY A 111 4.03 9.44 -15.75
N ALA A 112 4.91 10.12 -16.51
CA ALA A 112 5.44 9.61 -17.77
C ALA A 112 6.27 8.34 -17.56
N ALA A 113 7.17 8.34 -16.57
CA ALA A 113 7.98 7.17 -16.25
C ALA A 113 7.12 5.96 -15.81
N ILE A 114 6.06 6.18 -15.05
CA ILE A 114 5.09 5.13 -14.68
C ILE A 114 4.38 4.62 -15.92
N ALA A 115 3.84 5.52 -16.76
CA ALA A 115 3.06 5.19 -17.95
C ALA A 115 3.84 4.34 -18.98
N GLU A 116 5.16 4.56 -19.11
CA GLU A 116 6.03 3.76 -19.97
C GLU A 116 6.12 2.29 -19.55
N HIS A 117 5.96 2.00 -18.26
CA HIS A 117 6.14 0.66 -17.70
C HIS A 117 4.82 -0.08 -17.43
N GLN A 118 3.67 0.57 -17.63
CA GLN A 118 2.36 -0.07 -17.51
C GLN A 118 2.14 -1.08 -18.66
N ASN A 119 1.67 -2.29 -18.30
CA ASN A 119 1.47 -3.40 -19.22
C ASN A 119 0.31 -4.30 -18.80
N ASP A 120 0.00 -5.33 -19.60
CA ASP A 120 -1.11 -6.26 -19.36
C ASP A 120 -0.91 -7.12 -18.10
N ASP A 121 0.34 -7.43 -17.74
CA ASP A 121 0.65 -8.15 -16.49
C ASP A 121 0.24 -7.31 -15.27
N MET A 122 0.40 -5.99 -15.35
CA MET A 122 -0.05 -5.08 -14.30
C MET A 122 -1.57 -5.09 -14.15
N VAL A 123 -2.33 -5.14 -15.25
CA VAL A 123 -3.80 -5.29 -15.24
C VAL A 123 -4.19 -6.58 -14.51
N THR A 124 -3.54 -7.68 -14.87
CA THR A 124 -3.76 -8.98 -14.24
C THR A 124 -3.47 -8.94 -12.74
N ALA A 125 -2.34 -8.35 -12.35
CA ALA A 125 -1.92 -8.23 -10.96
C ALA A 125 -2.88 -7.37 -10.13
N ILE A 126 -3.32 -6.21 -10.64
CA ILE A 126 -4.28 -5.34 -9.96
C ILE A 126 -5.59 -6.10 -9.68
N LEU A 127 -6.16 -6.76 -10.68
CA LEU A 127 -7.41 -7.50 -10.50
C LEU A 127 -7.28 -8.64 -9.49
N ALA A 128 -6.20 -9.42 -9.57
CA ALA A 128 -5.95 -10.52 -8.65
C ALA A 128 -5.77 -10.03 -7.21
N LEU A 129 -4.97 -8.97 -7.03
CA LEU A 129 -4.70 -8.37 -5.73
C LEU A 129 -5.97 -7.84 -5.07
N TYR A 130 -6.71 -6.96 -5.75
CA TYR A 130 -7.94 -6.36 -5.19
C TYR A 130 -9.04 -7.39 -4.94
N ARG A 131 -9.20 -8.39 -5.80
CA ARG A 131 -10.21 -9.46 -5.61
C ARG A 131 -9.86 -10.38 -4.46
N SER A 132 -8.59 -10.73 -4.30
CA SER A 132 -8.15 -11.56 -3.18
C SER A 132 -8.25 -10.85 -1.83
N ALA A 133 -8.22 -9.52 -1.84
CA ALA A 133 -8.30 -8.65 -0.67
C ALA A 133 -9.71 -8.07 -0.44
N ALA A 134 -10.71 -8.46 -1.22
CA ALA A 134 -12.09 -8.01 -1.01
C ALA A 134 -12.59 -8.45 0.37
N GLN A 135 -13.46 -7.61 0.97
CA GLN A 135 -14.06 -7.99 2.25
C GLN A 135 -14.85 -9.32 2.13
N PRO A 136 -14.76 -10.21 3.11
CA PRO A 136 -14.18 -10.02 4.45
C PRO A 136 -12.68 -10.35 4.61
N ALA A 137 -11.96 -10.66 3.53
CA ALA A 137 -10.58 -11.15 3.60
C ALA A 137 -9.64 -10.19 4.37
N MET A 138 -9.74 -8.87 4.11
CA MET A 138 -8.91 -7.90 4.83
C MET A 138 -9.29 -7.75 6.30
N ALA A 139 -10.58 -7.76 6.64
CA ALA A 139 -11.02 -7.78 8.03
C ALA A 139 -10.55 -9.04 8.78
N GLU A 140 -10.52 -10.17 8.09
CA GLU A 140 -10.00 -11.44 8.65
C GLU A 140 -8.48 -11.37 8.84
N ALA A 141 -7.73 -10.85 7.89
CA ALA A 141 -6.29 -10.63 8.01
C ALA A 141 -5.98 -9.68 9.19
N GLY A 142 -6.79 -8.65 9.40
CA GLY A 142 -6.64 -7.68 10.49
C GLY A 142 -6.98 -8.20 11.89
N ARG A 143 -7.43 -9.47 12.05
CA ARG A 143 -7.71 -10.04 13.39
C ARG A 143 -6.47 -10.10 14.27
N ASP A 144 -5.33 -10.28 13.67
CA ASP A 144 -4.03 -10.41 14.36
C ASP A 144 -3.19 -9.12 14.32
N LEU A 145 -3.81 -7.96 14.03
CA LEU A 145 -3.10 -6.69 13.85
C LEU A 145 -2.24 -6.30 15.08
N GLU A 146 -2.66 -6.70 16.27
CA GLU A 146 -1.92 -6.48 17.51
C GLU A 146 -0.54 -7.16 17.53
N ARG A 147 -0.30 -8.17 16.69
CA ARG A 147 1.02 -8.81 16.57
C ARG A 147 2.08 -7.86 15.98
N ALA A 148 1.66 -6.83 15.25
CA ALA A 148 2.57 -5.81 14.72
C ALA A 148 3.29 -5.02 15.83
N GLN A 149 2.74 -4.98 17.06
CA GLN A 149 3.37 -4.36 18.24
C GLN A 149 4.71 -5.01 18.62
N ALA A 150 5.01 -6.20 18.11
CA ALA A 150 6.29 -6.86 18.36
C ALA A 150 7.50 -6.09 17.83
N ARG A 151 7.28 -5.11 16.95
CA ARG A 151 8.32 -4.23 16.39
C ARG A 151 7.85 -2.77 16.41
N PRO A 152 8.78 -1.82 16.62
CA PRO A 152 8.47 -0.41 16.51
C PRO A 152 7.84 -0.09 15.16
N GLY A 153 6.68 0.56 15.17
CA GLY A 153 5.91 0.90 13.99
C GLY A 153 5.58 2.37 13.87
N LEU A 154 5.46 2.86 12.63
CA LEU A 154 4.99 4.19 12.30
C LEU A 154 3.83 4.11 11.31
N ALA A 155 2.67 4.68 11.68
CA ALA A 155 1.58 4.94 10.78
C ALA A 155 1.67 6.38 10.25
N LEU A 156 1.87 6.54 8.94
CA LEU A 156 1.83 7.82 8.25
C LEU A 156 0.38 8.13 7.85
N LEU A 157 -0.16 9.25 8.32
CA LEU A 157 -1.56 9.60 8.13
C LEU A 157 -1.69 10.87 7.29
N ALA A 158 -1.68 10.72 5.95
CA ALA A 158 -1.97 11.80 5.01
C ALA A 158 -3.45 12.16 5.09
N THR A 159 -3.79 13.42 5.51
CA THR A 159 -5.16 13.77 5.87
C THR A 159 -6.09 13.87 4.68
N ASP A 160 -5.55 14.22 3.51
CA ASP A 160 -6.31 14.44 2.27
C ASP A 160 -6.28 13.22 1.33
N ASP A 161 -5.75 12.06 1.81
CA ASP A 161 -5.78 10.82 1.05
C ASP A 161 -7.20 10.24 0.98
N PRO A 162 -7.82 10.14 -0.22
CA PRO A 162 -9.19 9.67 -0.37
C PRO A 162 -9.31 8.14 -0.43
N TYR A 163 -8.19 7.40 -0.47
CA TYR A 163 -8.20 5.95 -0.75
C TYR A 163 -8.11 5.07 0.49
N ILE A 164 -7.55 5.58 1.57
CA ILE A 164 -7.14 4.78 2.74
C ILE A 164 -8.18 4.75 3.89
N GLY A 165 -9.41 5.07 3.60
CA GLY A 165 -10.52 5.00 4.55
C GLY A 165 -10.65 6.21 5.49
N ALA A 166 -11.61 6.15 6.39
CA ALA A 166 -11.92 7.22 7.32
C ALA A 166 -10.81 7.44 8.37
N SER A 167 -10.69 8.67 8.85
CA SER A 167 -9.64 9.05 9.81
C SER A 167 -9.69 8.22 11.10
N ASP A 168 -10.88 7.93 11.61
CA ASP A 168 -11.08 7.15 12.83
C ASP A 168 -10.66 5.67 12.68
N THR A 169 -10.93 5.06 11.52
CA THR A 169 -10.47 3.69 11.23
C THR A 169 -8.95 3.62 11.15
N ARG A 170 -8.32 4.65 10.56
CA ARG A 170 -6.86 4.73 10.47
C ARG A 170 -6.19 4.85 11.84
N HIS A 171 -6.70 5.74 12.70
CA HIS A 171 -6.18 5.90 14.06
C HIS A 171 -6.39 4.64 14.91
N ARG A 172 -7.60 4.07 14.86
CA ARG A 172 -7.92 2.84 15.61
C ARG A 172 -7.02 1.66 15.19
N ALA A 173 -6.75 1.52 13.88
CA ALA A 173 -5.85 0.49 13.39
C ALA A 173 -4.40 0.75 13.81
N ALA A 174 -3.93 2.00 13.77
CA ALA A 174 -2.60 2.37 14.26
C ALA A 174 -2.44 2.07 15.76
N ASP A 175 -3.43 2.39 16.57
CA ASP A 175 -3.44 2.08 18.01
C ASP A 175 -3.39 0.56 18.25
N ARG A 176 -4.20 -0.22 17.51
CA ARG A 176 -4.18 -1.70 17.58
C ARG A 176 -2.83 -2.28 17.16
N ALA A 177 -2.20 -1.73 16.15
CA ALA A 177 -0.87 -2.14 15.70
C ALA A 177 0.25 -1.67 16.65
N GLY A 178 -0.04 -0.88 17.67
CA GLY A 178 0.96 -0.27 18.56
C GLY A 178 1.90 0.69 17.82
N ALA A 179 1.45 1.24 16.70
CA ALA A 179 2.24 2.16 15.90
C ALA A 179 2.16 3.59 16.43
N ARG A 180 3.29 4.29 16.38
CA ARG A 180 3.27 5.77 16.49
C ARG A 180 2.57 6.34 15.26
N THR A 181 1.97 7.51 15.39
CA THR A 181 1.35 8.21 14.27
C THR A 181 2.13 9.46 13.91
N ALA A 182 2.34 9.68 12.61
CA ALA A 182 2.80 10.94 12.05
C ALA A 182 1.71 11.47 11.09
N VAL A 183 1.11 12.59 11.47
CA VAL A 183 0.06 13.22 10.68
C VAL A 183 0.68 14.13 9.61
N LEU A 184 0.40 13.84 8.35
CA LEU A 184 0.82 14.61 7.19
C LEU A 184 -0.36 15.50 6.74
N GLU A 185 -0.57 16.59 7.47
CA GLU A 185 -1.71 17.50 7.31
C GLU A 185 -1.73 18.14 5.92
N GLY A 186 -2.88 18.04 5.21
CA GLY A 186 -3.08 18.61 3.88
C GLY A 186 -2.37 17.85 2.76
N LEU A 187 -1.75 16.68 3.03
CA LEU A 187 -1.15 15.84 2.00
C LEU A 187 -2.10 14.73 1.59
N GLY A 188 -2.09 14.42 0.29
CA GLY A 188 -2.88 13.38 -0.32
C GLY A 188 -2.16 12.04 -0.39
N HIS A 189 -2.65 11.17 -1.28
CA HIS A 189 -2.13 9.82 -1.47
C HIS A 189 -0.65 9.81 -1.88
N TRP A 190 -0.23 10.77 -2.67
CA TRP A 190 1.15 10.88 -3.17
C TRP A 190 2.03 11.78 -2.28
N TRP A 191 1.81 11.74 -0.96
CA TRP A 191 2.50 12.58 0.03
C TRP A 191 4.03 12.63 -0.16
N MET A 192 4.65 11.52 -0.62
CA MET A 192 6.09 11.43 -0.83
C MET A 192 6.60 12.27 -2.02
N VAL A 193 5.72 12.66 -2.94
CA VAL A 193 6.04 13.55 -4.06
C VAL A 193 5.42 14.94 -3.91
N GLU A 194 4.36 15.07 -3.12
CA GLU A 194 3.73 16.36 -2.79
C GLU A 194 4.62 17.17 -1.83
N ASP A 195 5.13 16.53 -0.78
CA ASP A 195 6.08 17.15 0.18
C ASP A 195 7.10 16.09 0.68
N PRO A 196 8.13 15.78 -0.12
CA PRO A 196 9.13 14.78 0.23
C PRO A 196 9.91 15.12 1.51
N GLN A 197 10.02 16.41 1.85
CA GLN A 197 10.75 16.84 3.05
C GLN A 197 9.97 16.48 4.32
N ARG A 198 8.65 16.67 4.33
CA ARG A 198 7.81 16.28 5.47
C ARG A 198 7.77 14.78 5.65
N GLY A 199 7.63 14.02 4.56
CA GLY A 199 7.70 12.57 4.59
C GLY A 199 9.03 12.06 5.16
N ALA A 200 10.15 12.58 4.66
CA ALA A 200 11.48 12.24 5.13
C ALA A 200 11.68 12.61 6.61
N ALA A 201 11.22 13.80 7.04
CA ALA A 201 11.32 14.25 8.43
C ALA A 201 10.55 13.30 9.38
N ALA A 202 9.34 12.88 9.02
CA ALA A 202 8.53 11.96 9.83
C ALA A 202 9.24 10.60 10.02
N LEU A 203 9.81 10.06 8.96
CA LEU A 203 10.57 8.80 9.01
C LEU A 203 11.86 8.96 9.83
N THR A 204 12.62 10.03 9.63
CA THR A 204 13.87 10.30 10.36
C THR A 204 13.62 10.47 11.86
N GLU A 205 12.62 11.27 12.23
CA GLU A 205 12.23 11.46 13.65
C GLU A 205 11.82 10.13 14.30
N PHE A 206 11.11 9.29 13.57
CA PHE A 206 10.75 7.97 14.05
C PHE A 206 12.01 7.13 14.31
N TRP A 207 12.92 7.01 13.36
CA TRP A 207 14.13 6.19 13.51
C TRP A 207 15.09 6.73 14.56
N ASP A 208 15.22 8.04 14.69
CA ASP A 208 16.06 8.67 15.72
C ASP A 208 15.54 8.41 17.14
N SER A 209 14.28 7.97 17.27
CA SER A 209 13.64 7.66 18.55
C SER A 209 13.75 6.19 18.95
N LEU A 210 14.29 5.32 18.10
CA LEU A 210 14.46 3.88 18.35
C LEU A 210 15.76 3.58 19.10
#